data_e368f270836490b8f54983581011112f
#
_entry.id   e368f270836490b8f54983581011112f
#
_cell.length_a   1.000
_cell.length_b   1.000
_cell.length_c   1.000
_cell.angle_alpha   90.00
_cell.angle_beta   90.00
_cell.angle_gamma   90.00
#
_symmetry.space_group_name_H-M   'P 1'
#
loop_
_entity.id
_entity.type
_entity.pdbx_description
1 polymer ?
#
loop_
_entity_poly.entity_id
_entity_poly.type
_entity_poly.pdbx_seq_one_letter_code
_entity_poly.pdbx_strand_id
1 'polypeptide(L)'
;MLEILCRQALASLSKTCTIYHRNKQNTELKKAGLKATLPRIKIMEILESTAIQEEAHFSAEDIYKELLIKGENIGLASVYRVLTQFESAGMVKKHHFEGSHAVYEVIEEQHEHMVDVETGKVLEFKDDELMKRLNKIVDESGYQLVDHNLVLHVKKK
;
A
#
# COMPACT_ATOMS: atom_id res chain seq x y z
N MET A 1 14.78 -40.29 -0.46
CA MET A 1 15.96 -39.41 -0.68
C MET A 1 15.64 -38.19 -1.51
N LEU A 2 14.81 -38.27 -2.56
CA LEU A 2 14.39 -37.11 -3.38
C LEU A 2 13.51 -36.09 -2.62
N GLU A 3 12.60 -36.55 -1.76
CA GLU A 3 11.71 -35.61 -0.98
C GLU A 3 12.46 -34.75 0.03
N ILE A 4 13.54 -35.25 0.62
CA ILE A 4 14.36 -34.49 1.58
C ILE A 4 15.11 -33.35 0.85
N LEU A 5 15.64 -33.66 -0.34
CA LEU A 5 16.31 -32.64 -1.18
C LEU A 5 15.35 -31.58 -1.70
N CYS A 6 14.12 -31.96 -2.05
CA CYS A 6 13.09 -31.01 -2.49
C CYS A 6 12.63 -30.06 -1.35
N ARG A 7 12.46 -30.57 -0.13
CA ARG A 7 12.13 -29.77 1.06
C ARG A 7 13.27 -28.83 1.45
N GLN A 8 14.53 -29.26 1.33
CA GLN A 8 15.68 -28.39 1.60
C GLN A 8 15.86 -27.29 0.56
N ALA A 9 15.60 -27.57 -0.72
CA ALA A 9 15.63 -26.59 -1.80
C ALA A 9 14.53 -25.53 -1.64
N LEU A 10 13.30 -25.94 -1.30
CA LEU A 10 12.17 -25.01 -1.03
C LEU A 10 12.43 -24.14 0.20
N ALA A 11 13.00 -24.71 1.28
CA ALA A 11 13.36 -23.95 2.48
C ALA A 11 14.51 -22.96 2.23
N SER A 12 15.45 -23.29 1.34
CA SER A 12 16.52 -22.39 0.91
C SER A 12 16.00 -21.22 0.07
N LEU A 13 15.10 -21.50 -0.89
CA LEU A 13 14.44 -20.47 -1.71
C LEU A 13 13.60 -19.52 -0.88
N SER A 14 12.87 -20.00 0.13
CA SER A 14 12.09 -19.17 1.02
C SER A 14 12.96 -18.25 1.88
N LYS A 15 14.08 -18.73 2.41
CA LYS A 15 15.03 -17.91 3.19
C LYS A 15 15.70 -16.85 2.34
N THR A 16 16.09 -17.16 1.12
CA THR A 16 16.72 -16.20 0.20
C THR A 16 15.73 -15.12 -0.22
N CYS A 17 14.48 -15.49 -0.48
CA CYS A 17 13.41 -14.57 -0.79
C CYS A 17 13.13 -13.62 0.40
N THR A 18 13.02 -14.14 1.62
CA THR A 18 12.79 -13.35 2.84
C THR A 18 13.94 -12.35 3.11
N ILE A 19 15.20 -12.77 2.87
CA ILE A 19 16.36 -11.89 3.05
C ILE A 19 16.36 -10.79 1.98
N TYR A 20 16.01 -11.10 0.75
CA TYR A 20 15.93 -10.11 -0.35
C TYR A 20 14.85 -9.05 -0.08
N HIS A 21 13.65 -9.45 0.30
CA HIS A 21 12.57 -8.52 0.67
C HIS A 21 12.97 -7.62 1.85
N ARG A 22 13.54 -8.19 2.90
CA ARG A 22 13.99 -7.45 4.08
C ARG A 22 15.06 -6.42 3.75
N ASN A 23 15.99 -6.73 2.84
CA ASN A 23 17.02 -5.79 2.40
C ASN A 23 16.42 -4.66 1.55
N LYS A 24 15.44 -4.95 0.69
CA LYS A 24 14.70 -3.95 -0.09
C LYS A 24 14.03 -2.94 0.86
N GLN A 25 13.22 -3.41 1.80
CA GLN A 25 12.50 -2.56 2.76
C GLN A 25 13.43 -1.71 3.62
N ASN A 26 14.55 -2.28 4.10
CA ASN A 26 15.57 -1.53 4.83
C ASN A 26 16.13 -0.38 3.99
N THR A 27 16.32 -0.60 2.70
CA THR A 27 16.84 0.41 1.78
C THR A 27 15.79 1.50 1.51
N GLU A 28 14.53 1.12 1.31
CA GLU A 28 13.42 2.04 1.07
C GLU A 28 13.16 2.94 2.29
N LEU A 29 13.09 2.35 3.50
CA LEU A 29 12.96 3.10 4.75
C LEU A 29 14.11 4.12 4.93
N LYS A 30 15.35 3.71 4.64
CA LYS A 30 16.49 4.62 4.74
C LYS A 30 16.43 5.76 3.72
N LYS A 31 16.02 5.49 2.48
CA LYS A 31 15.82 6.53 1.45
C LYS A 31 14.77 7.54 1.88
N ALA A 32 13.70 7.09 2.54
CA ALA A 32 12.65 7.92 3.11
C ALA A 32 13.06 8.61 4.44
N GLY A 33 14.32 8.50 4.87
CA GLY A 33 14.83 9.09 6.11
C GLY A 33 14.37 8.39 7.40
N LEU A 34 13.82 7.19 7.28
CA LEU A 34 13.29 6.45 8.42
C LEU A 34 14.25 5.33 8.86
N LYS A 35 14.40 5.17 10.18
CA LYS A 35 15.14 4.01 10.75
C LYS A 35 14.35 2.72 10.49
N ALA A 36 15.03 1.68 10.05
CA ALA A 36 14.47 0.34 9.93
C ALA A 36 14.26 -0.26 11.33
N THR A 37 13.01 -0.29 11.79
CA THR A 37 12.60 -0.92 13.03
C THR A 37 11.66 -2.09 12.72
N LEU A 38 11.56 -3.07 13.63
CA LEU A 38 10.71 -4.24 13.41
C LEU A 38 9.26 -3.86 13.05
N PRO A 39 8.58 -2.95 13.78
CA PRO A 39 7.23 -2.55 13.39
C PRO A 39 7.13 -1.96 11.99
N ARG A 40 8.07 -1.10 11.58
CA ARG A 40 8.05 -0.50 10.23
C ARG A 40 8.25 -1.54 9.15
N ILE A 41 9.20 -2.46 9.34
CA ILE A 41 9.45 -3.55 8.38
C ILE A 41 8.21 -4.42 8.23
N LYS A 42 7.59 -4.83 9.36
CA LYS A 42 6.44 -5.74 9.34
C LYS A 42 5.19 -5.11 8.74
N ILE A 43 4.96 -3.83 9.00
CA ILE A 43 3.83 -3.10 8.40
C ILE A 43 4.07 -2.90 6.90
N MET A 44 5.30 -2.58 6.47
CA MET A 44 5.62 -2.47 5.06
C MET A 44 5.51 -3.83 4.33
N GLU A 45 5.92 -4.94 4.96
CA GLU A 45 5.74 -6.30 4.44
C GLU A 45 4.26 -6.62 4.15
N ILE A 46 3.34 -6.17 5.01
CA ILE A 46 1.89 -6.36 4.79
C ILE A 46 1.43 -5.51 3.62
N LEU A 47 1.71 -4.22 3.63
CA LEU A 47 1.30 -3.29 2.57
C LEU A 47 1.81 -3.72 1.19
N GLU A 48 3.08 -4.15 1.06
CA GLU A 48 3.65 -4.62 -0.21
C GLU A 48 3.10 -5.99 -0.65
N SER A 49 2.79 -6.90 0.30
CA SER A 49 2.29 -8.25 -0.05
C SER A 49 0.91 -8.21 -0.67
N THR A 50 0.16 -7.17 -0.43
CA THR A 50 -1.22 -6.98 -0.86
C THR A 50 -1.35 -6.06 -2.08
N ALA A 51 -0.32 -5.26 -2.39
CA ALA A 51 -0.23 -4.52 -3.65
C ALA A 51 -0.30 -5.46 -4.90
N ILE A 52 -0.09 -6.76 -4.72
CA ILE A 52 -0.19 -7.81 -5.76
C ILE A 52 -1.63 -8.35 -5.88
N GLN A 53 -2.54 -8.04 -4.95
CA GLN A 53 -3.93 -8.49 -4.94
C GLN A 53 -4.87 -7.31 -5.23
N GLU A 54 -6.01 -7.57 -5.84
CA GLU A 54 -7.03 -6.56 -6.22
C GLU A 54 -7.58 -5.72 -5.04
N GLU A 55 -7.11 -5.96 -3.82
CA GLU A 55 -7.52 -5.26 -2.59
C GLU A 55 -6.32 -4.60 -1.90
N ALA A 56 -5.70 -3.63 -2.59
CA ALA A 56 -4.50 -2.94 -2.10
C ALA A 56 -4.75 -1.90 -0.98
N HIS A 57 -6.00 -1.75 -0.53
CA HIS A 57 -6.41 -0.71 0.43
C HIS A 57 -6.64 -1.30 1.82
N PHE A 58 -5.76 -0.96 2.78
CA PHE A 58 -5.83 -1.45 4.15
C PHE A 58 -6.11 -0.35 5.16
N SER A 59 -7.08 -0.57 6.04
CA SER A 59 -7.20 0.21 7.26
C SER A 59 -6.08 -0.15 8.26
N ALA A 60 -5.85 0.70 9.24
CA ALA A 60 -4.90 0.38 10.30
C ALA A 60 -5.31 -0.87 11.09
N GLU A 61 -6.62 -1.09 11.23
CA GLU A 61 -7.22 -2.25 11.89
C GLU A 61 -6.97 -3.54 11.10
N ASP A 62 -7.04 -3.50 9.77
CA ASP A 62 -6.78 -4.68 8.94
C ASP A 62 -5.31 -5.06 8.99
N ILE A 63 -4.39 -4.08 8.92
CA ILE A 63 -2.96 -4.30 9.13
C ILE A 63 -2.70 -4.91 10.52
N TYR A 64 -3.38 -4.42 11.55
CA TYR A 64 -3.26 -4.96 12.90
C TYR A 64 -3.74 -6.41 12.99
N LYS A 65 -4.87 -6.76 12.36
CA LYS A 65 -5.36 -8.15 12.29
C LYS A 65 -4.35 -9.06 11.60
N GLU A 66 -3.78 -8.63 10.47
CA GLU A 66 -2.75 -9.39 9.76
C GLU A 66 -1.49 -9.61 10.60
N LEU A 67 -1.05 -8.60 11.37
CA LEU A 67 0.06 -8.73 12.30
C LEU A 67 -0.22 -9.79 13.38
N LEU A 68 -1.44 -9.80 13.94
CA LEU A 68 -1.85 -10.80 14.92
C LEU A 68 -1.86 -12.22 14.32
N ILE A 69 -2.39 -12.39 13.10
CA ILE A 69 -2.39 -13.68 12.40
C ILE A 69 -0.96 -14.19 12.17
N LYS A 70 -0.03 -13.28 11.84
CA LYS A 70 1.40 -13.61 11.68
C LYS A 70 2.17 -13.78 13.00
N GLY A 71 1.49 -13.64 14.14
CA GLY A 71 2.10 -13.78 15.48
C GLY A 71 3.01 -12.63 15.89
N GLU A 72 2.89 -11.46 15.24
CA GLU A 72 3.69 -10.28 15.55
C GLU A 72 3.05 -9.48 16.70
N ASN A 73 3.82 -9.21 17.74
CA ASN A 73 3.34 -8.46 18.91
C ASN A 73 3.52 -6.95 18.71
N ILE A 74 2.75 -6.37 17.78
CA ILE A 74 2.75 -4.94 17.47
C ILE A 74 1.36 -4.39 17.74
N GLY A 75 1.22 -3.50 18.75
CA GLY A 75 -0.07 -2.94 19.12
C GLY A 75 -0.64 -1.95 18.09
N LEU A 76 -1.96 -1.83 18.01
CA LEU A 76 -2.69 -0.97 17.08
C LEU A 76 -2.22 0.50 17.11
N ALA A 77 -1.94 1.06 18.30
CA ALA A 77 -1.39 2.41 18.43
C ALA A 77 -0.03 2.58 17.71
N SER A 78 0.79 1.51 17.69
CA SER A 78 2.06 1.51 16.97
C SER A 78 1.83 1.43 15.46
N VAL A 79 0.80 0.72 15.00
CA VAL A 79 0.40 0.68 13.57
C VAL A 79 0.03 2.08 13.11
N TYR A 80 -0.88 2.76 13.79
CA TYR A 80 -1.26 4.14 13.46
C TYR A 80 -0.06 5.09 13.41
N ARG A 81 0.82 5.02 14.41
CA ARG A 81 2.02 5.86 14.45
C ARG A 81 2.96 5.60 13.27
N VAL A 82 3.15 4.34 12.89
CA VAL A 82 4.00 3.98 11.75
C VAL A 82 3.39 4.44 10.44
N LEU A 83 2.08 4.24 10.25
CA LEU A 83 1.36 4.70 9.05
C LEU A 83 1.43 6.21 8.88
N THR A 84 1.26 7.00 9.95
CA THR A 84 1.44 8.46 9.92
C THR A 84 2.88 8.84 9.52
N GLN A 85 3.89 8.08 9.98
CA GLN A 85 5.27 8.33 9.58
C GLN A 85 5.53 7.97 8.11
N PHE A 86 4.92 6.90 7.61
CA PHE A 86 5.02 6.50 6.20
C PHE A 86 4.34 7.52 5.29
N GLU A 87 3.15 8.00 5.66
CA GLU A 87 2.44 9.07 4.97
C GLU A 87 3.28 10.35 4.91
N SER A 88 3.81 10.80 6.05
CA SER A 88 4.68 11.99 6.13
C SER A 88 5.98 11.85 5.34
N ALA A 89 6.47 10.63 5.15
CA ALA A 89 7.66 10.32 4.37
C ALA A 89 7.37 10.06 2.88
N GLY A 90 6.11 10.15 2.44
CA GLY A 90 5.70 9.90 1.06
C GLY A 90 5.85 8.44 0.63
N MET A 91 5.78 7.49 1.56
CA MET A 91 5.87 6.05 1.27
C MET A 91 4.51 5.42 1.05
N VAL A 92 3.48 5.97 1.69
CA VAL A 92 2.09 5.53 1.53
C VAL A 92 1.18 6.74 1.30
N LYS A 93 0.08 6.52 0.62
CA LYS A 93 -1.02 7.48 0.46
C LYS A 93 -2.17 7.06 1.35
N LYS A 94 -2.83 8.04 1.97
CA LYS A 94 -3.99 7.85 2.80
C LYS A 94 -5.22 8.31 2.06
N HIS A 95 -6.21 7.45 1.95
CA HIS A 95 -7.50 7.75 1.33
C HIS A 95 -8.62 7.75 2.37
N HIS A 96 -9.55 8.65 2.18
CA HIS A 96 -10.81 8.70 2.91
C HIS A 96 -11.95 8.50 1.92
N PHE A 97 -12.57 7.34 1.95
CA PHE A 97 -13.81 7.11 1.22
C PHE A 97 -14.99 7.37 2.13
N GLU A 98 -16.04 8.03 1.61
CA GLU A 98 -17.23 8.36 2.41
C GLU A 98 -17.83 7.11 3.06
N GLY A 99 -18.07 7.20 4.38
CA GLY A 99 -18.64 6.10 5.18
C GLY A 99 -17.65 5.00 5.57
N SER A 100 -16.37 5.10 5.22
CA SER A 100 -15.35 4.12 5.57
C SER A 100 -14.25 4.68 6.49
N HIS A 101 -13.48 3.79 7.10
CA HIS A 101 -12.25 4.15 7.81
C HIS A 101 -11.19 4.60 6.80
N ALA A 102 -10.21 5.38 7.26
CA ALA A 102 -9.06 5.74 6.44
C ALA A 102 -8.30 4.47 6.02
N VAL A 103 -7.99 4.36 4.73
CA VAL A 103 -7.20 3.27 4.18
C VAL A 103 -5.87 3.78 3.66
N TYR A 104 -4.88 2.91 3.63
CA TYR A 104 -3.51 3.21 3.25
C TYR A 104 -3.07 2.28 2.13
N GLU A 105 -2.34 2.81 1.18
CA GLU A 105 -1.72 2.08 0.08
C GLU A 105 -0.27 2.51 -0.11
N VAL A 106 0.58 1.64 -0.64
CA VAL A 106 1.95 2.00 -1.04
C VAL A 106 1.88 2.88 -2.29
N ILE A 107 2.64 3.97 -2.29
CA ILE A 107 2.74 4.83 -3.48
C ILE A 107 3.55 4.06 -4.54
N GLU A 108 2.86 3.57 -5.55
CA GLU A 108 3.43 2.94 -6.74
C GLU A 108 3.23 3.86 -7.95
N GLU A 109 2.48 3.42 -8.96
CA GLU A 109 2.11 4.28 -10.08
C GLU A 109 0.83 5.05 -9.77
N GLN A 110 0.68 6.25 -10.35
CA GLN A 110 -0.56 7.02 -10.22
C GLN A 110 -1.73 6.27 -10.84
N HIS A 111 -2.78 6.08 -10.07
CA HIS A 111 -4.06 5.50 -10.47
C HIS A 111 -5.21 6.23 -9.76
N GLU A 112 -6.42 6.04 -10.29
CA GLU A 112 -7.65 6.66 -9.82
C GLU A 112 -8.57 5.59 -9.22
N HIS A 113 -9.55 6.02 -8.44
CA HIS A 113 -10.42 5.10 -7.70
C HIS A 113 -11.87 5.20 -8.16
N MET A 114 -12.56 4.05 -8.21
CA MET A 114 -14.02 3.97 -8.27
C MET A 114 -14.52 3.25 -7.02
N VAL A 115 -15.48 3.84 -6.33
CA VAL A 115 -16.12 3.27 -5.14
C VAL A 115 -17.53 2.84 -5.49
N ASP A 116 -17.82 1.56 -5.40
CA ASP A 116 -19.18 1.04 -5.51
C ASP A 116 -19.97 1.45 -4.26
N VAL A 117 -20.96 2.32 -4.43
CA VAL A 117 -21.74 2.86 -3.31
C VAL A 117 -22.66 1.83 -2.61
N GLU A 118 -22.93 0.69 -3.24
CA GLU A 118 -23.74 -0.37 -2.66
C GLU A 118 -22.92 -1.34 -1.81
N THR A 119 -21.70 -1.66 -2.25
CA THR A 119 -20.86 -2.67 -1.62
C THR A 119 -19.68 -2.07 -0.85
N GLY A 120 -19.33 -0.81 -1.10
CA GLY A 120 -18.12 -0.18 -0.59
C GLY A 120 -16.82 -0.68 -1.25
N LYS A 121 -16.92 -1.54 -2.28
CA LYS A 121 -15.75 -2.06 -2.98
C LYS A 121 -15.04 -0.94 -3.73
N VAL A 122 -13.72 -0.85 -3.54
CA VAL A 122 -12.85 0.07 -4.26
C VAL A 122 -12.25 -0.65 -5.47
N LEU A 123 -12.29 0.00 -6.62
CA LEU A 123 -11.70 -0.45 -7.88
C LEU A 123 -10.70 0.60 -8.34
N GLU A 124 -9.53 0.18 -8.77
CA GLU A 124 -8.51 1.06 -9.33
C GLU A 124 -8.64 1.12 -10.85
N PHE A 125 -8.33 2.28 -11.43
CA PHE A 125 -8.24 2.44 -12.87
C PHE A 125 -7.16 3.46 -13.23
N LYS A 126 -6.64 3.37 -14.45
CA LYS A 126 -5.66 4.29 -14.99
C LYS A 126 -6.13 4.74 -16.37
N ASP A 127 -6.16 6.06 -16.57
CA ASP A 127 -6.54 6.66 -17.85
C ASP A 127 -5.61 7.83 -18.18
N ASP A 128 -4.65 7.57 -19.07
CA ASP A 128 -3.67 8.57 -19.49
C ASP A 128 -4.30 9.75 -20.25
N GLU A 129 -5.44 9.54 -20.92
CA GLU A 129 -6.14 10.63 -21.65
C GLU A 129 -6.84 11.56 -20.67
N LEU A 130 -7.47 11.00 -19.64
CA LEU A 130 -8.05 11.77 -18.54
C LEU A 130 -6.97 12.65 -17.89
N MET A 131 -5.81 12.08 -17.57
CA MET A 131 -4.70 12.81 -16.96
C MET A 131 -4.17 13.93 -17.85
N LYS A 132 -4.02 13.69 -19.16
CA LYS A 132 -3.65 14.74 -20.12
C LYS A 132 -4.67 15.88 -20.13
N ARG A 133 -5.97 15.54 -20.04
CA ARG A 133 -7.03 16.55 -20.04
C ARG A 133 -7.03 17.38 -18.75
N LEU A 134 -6.83 16.76 -17.59
CA LEU A 134 -6.72 17.46 -16.30
C LEU A 134 -5.52 18.41 -16.29
N ASN A 135 -4.34 17.95 -16.71
CA ASN A 135 -3.15 18.78 -16.83
C ASN A 135 -3.41 19.99 -17.76
N LYS A 136 -4.05 19.78 -18.93
CA LYS A 136 -4.37 20.86 -19.86
C LYS A 136 -5.29 21.91 -19.23
N ILE A 137 -6.32 21.49 -18.48
CA ILE A 137 -7.24 22.41 -17.80
C ILE A 137 -6.50 23.28 -16.76
N VAL A 138 -5.59 22.66 -16.01
CA VAL A 138 -4.80 23.34 -14.99
C VAL A 138 -3.80 24.33 -15.63
N ASP A 139 -3.11 23.90 -16.72
CA ASP A 139 -2.18 24.75 -17.47
C ASP A 139 -2.90 25.95 -18.13
N GLU A 140 -4.07 25.75 -18.73
CA GLU A 140 -4.89 26.81 -19.31
C GLU A 140 -5.37 27.82 -18.25
N SER A 141 -5.46 27.39 -16.99
CA SER A 141 -5.79 28.24 -15.85
C SER A 141 -4.57 28.98 -15.27
N GLY A 142 -3.37 28.76 -15.82
CA GLY A 142 -2.12 29.38 -15.36
C GLY A 142 -1.49 28.73 -14.15
N TYR A 143 -1.82 27.48 -13.86
CA TYR A 143 -1.30 26.72 -12.72
C TYR A 143 -0.57 25.45 -13.19
N GLN A 144 0.20 24.83 -12.28
CA GLN A 144 0.80 23.52 -12.46
C GLN A 144 0.11 22.52 -11.54
N LEU A 145 -0.29 21.36 -12.06
CA LEU A 145 -0.84 20.27 -11.26
C LEU A 145 0.28 19.68 -10.38
N VAL A 146 0.13 19.75 -9.07
CA VAL A 146 1.08 19.22 -8.09
C VAL A 146 0.64 17.86 -7.58
N ASP A 147 -0.64 17.70 -7.28
CA ASP A 147 -1.28 16.47 -6.83
C ASP A 147 -2.77 16.52 -7.15
N HIS A 148 -3.41 15.35 -7.23
CA HIS A 148 -4.84 15.25 -7.41
C HIS A 148 -5.38 14.00 -6.72
N ASN A 149 -6.66 13.98 -6.46
CA ASN A 149 -7.39 12.83 -5.94
C ASN A 149 -8.74 12.75 -6.65
N LEU A 150 -8.89 11.74 -7.50
CA LEU A 150 -10.14 11.49 -8.22
C LEU A 150 -10.78 10.21 -7.68
N VAL A 151 -11.97 10.35 -7.12
CA VAL A 151 -12.79 9.22 -6.67
C VAL A 151 -14.13 9.29 -7.39
N LEU A 152 -14.46 8.26 -8.14
CA LEU A 152 -15.75 8.11 -8.80
C LEU A 152 -16.65 7.24 -7.93
N HIS A 153 -17.81 7.76 -7.55
CA HIS A 153 -18.85 6.97 -6.89
C HIS A 153 -19.71 6.30 -7.94
N VAL A 154 -19.66 4.98 -7.99
CA VAL A 154 -20.30 4.19 -9.04
C VAL A 154 -21.31 3.20 -8.46
N LYS A 155 -22.22 2.77 -9.29
CA LYS A 155 -23.19 1.70 -8.99
C LYS A 155 -23.16 0.68 -10.12
N LYS A 156 -23.18 -0.60 -9.76
CA LYS A 156 -23.22 -1.68 -10.74
C LYS A 156 -24.51 -1.58 -11.57
N LYS A 157 -24.37 -1.71 -12.89
CA LYS A 157 -25.50 -1.74 -13.83
C LYS A 157 -26.22 -3.08 -13.79
#